data_094823766a18b6db5821b6522b79431b
#
_entry.id   094823766a18b6db5821b6522b79431b
#
_cell.length_a   1.000
_cell.length_b   1.000
_cell.length_c   1.000
_cell.angle_alpha   90.00
_cell.angle_beta   90.00
_cell.angle_gamma   90.00
#
_symmetry.space_group_name_H-M   'P 1'
#
loop_
_entity.id
_entity.type
_entity.pdbx_description
1 polymer ?
#
loop_
_entity_poly.entity_id
_entity_poly.type
_entity_poly.pdbx_seq_one_letter_code
_entity_poly.pdbx_strand_id
1 'polypeptide(L)'
;GKAVAAEDICFTTVEDATRFVKETQVDMLAVSVGTVHGLYTGKAQIQHARLKAISEATGVPLVLHGGTGVSDEDMRLAVTEGINKVNVGTEMNVQWVDRCKSTFEKGKVNDSVRKFLIPANQAVTAVLMEKMALFK
;
A
#
# COMPACT_ATOMS: atom_id res chain seq x y z
N GLY A 1 -10.96 -10.49 5.51
CA GLY A 1 -10.51 -11.19 4.32
C GLY A 1 -9.66 -12.37 4.72
N LYS A 2 -9.73 -13.48 3.98
CA LYS A 2 -8.81 -14.62 4.21
C LYS A 2 -7.40 -14.17 3.83
N ALA A 3 -6.39 -14.56 4.63
CA ALA A 3 -5.00 -14.39 4.25
C ALA A 3 -4.72 -15.20 2.96
N VAL A 4 -4.10 -14.56 1.98
CA VAL A 4 -3.65 -15.21 0.74
C VAL A 4 -2.30 -15.85 1.04
N ALA A 5 -2.15 -17.15 0.75
CA ALA A 5 -0.84 -17.80 0.86
C ALA A 5 0.10 -17.28 -0.24
N ALA A 6 1.40 -17.24 0.05
CA ALA A 6 2.39 -16.72 -0.91
C ALA A 6 2.39 -17.51 -2.25
N GLU A 7 2.05 -18.80 -2.20
CA GLU A 7 1.92 -19.71 -3.34
C GLU A 7 0.69 -19.43 -4.23
N ASP A 8 -0.31 -18.72 -3.70
CA ASP A 8 -1.54 -18.35 -4.42
C ASP A 8 -1.44 -17.01 -5.13
N ILE A 9 -0.29 -16.33 -5.05
CA ILE A 9 -0.10 -15.01 -5.68
C ILE A 9 0.10 -15.21 -7.19
N CYS A 10 -0.87 -14.76 -7.98
CA CYS A 10 -0.72 -14.68 -9.43
C CYS A 10 0.04 -13.38 -9.79
N PHE A 11 1.26 -13.51 -10.26
CA PHE A 11 2.08 -12.38 -10.67
C PHE A 11 1.72 -11.88 -12.07
N THR A 12 1.71 -10.56 -12.25
CA THR A 12 1.60 -9.95 -13.59
C THR A 12 2.83 -10.32 -14.42
N THR A 13 2.61 -10.81 -15.65
CA THR A 13 3.70 -11.04 -16.62
C THR A 13 3.96 -9.78 -17.44
N VAL A 14 5.15 -9.67 -18.03
CA VAL A 14 5.49 -8.55 -18.93
C VAL A 14 4.59 -8.57 -20.17
N GLU A 15 4.32 -9.75 -20.71
CA GLU A 15 3.47 -9.95 -21.88
C GLU A 15 2.03 -9.50 -21.61
N ASP A 16 1.45 -9.91 -20.48
CA ASP A 16 0.07 -9.54 -20.11
C ASP A 16 -0.05 -8.04 -19.85
N ALA A 17 0.91 -7.45 -19.13
CA ALA A 17 0.93 -6.01 -18.86
C ALA A 17 1.01 -5.21 -20.18
N THR A 18 1.92 -5.59 -21.07
CA THR A 18 2.10 -4.91 -22.35
C THR A 18 0.87 -5.03 -23.24
N ARG A 19 0.29 -6.24 -23.34
CA ARG A 19 -0.96 -6.47 -24.06
C ARG A 19 -2.10 -5.64 -23.51
N PHE A 20 -2.28 -5.66 -22.17
CA PHE A 20 -3.35 -4.93 -21.51
C PHE A 20 -3.26 -3.42 -21.78
N VAL A 21 -2.08 -2.81 -21.60
CA VAL A 21 -1.88 -1.38 -21.87
C VAL A 21 -2.17 -1.06 -23.34
N LYS A 22 -1.70 -1.89 -24.26
CA LYS A 22 -1.91 -1.69 -25.71
C LYS A 22 -3.39 -1.76 -26.09
N GLU A 23 -4.14 -2.71 -25.53
CA GLU A 23 -5.55 -2.93 -25.87
C GLU A 23 -6.49 -1.92 -25.20
N THR A 24 -6.17 -1.49 -23.96
CA THR A 24 -7.05 -0.65 -23.15
C THR A 24 -6.69 0.83 -23.15
N GLN A 25 -5.44 1.17 -23.51
CA GLN A 25 -4.92 2.55 -23.49
C GLN A 25 -5.08 3.25 -22.12
N VAL A 26 -4.89 2.50 -21.02
CA VAL A 26 -4.98 3.06 -19.66
C VAL A 26 -3.84 4.03 -19.38
N ASP A 27 -4.12 5.08 -18.58
CA ASP A 27 -3.13 6.10 -18.20
C ASP A 27 -2.13 5.59 -17.15
N MET A 28 -2.47 4.55 -16.38
CA MET A 28 -1.61 3.88 -15.41
C MET A 28 -2.09 2.46 -15.16
N LEU A 29 -1.18 1.59 -14.72
CA LEU A 29 -1.46 0.17 -14.51
C LEU A 29 -1.09 -0.27 -13.10
N ALA A 30 -2.04 -0.89 -12.37
CA ALA A 30 -1.75 -1.60 -11.14
C ALA A 30 -1.27 -3.02 -11.45
N VAL A 31 -0.13 -3.41 -10.87
CA VAL A 31 0.54 -4.69 -11.15
C VAL A 31 0.67 -5.56 -9.89
N SER A 32 0.54 -6.87 -10.08
CA SER A 32 0.81 -7.86 -9.02
C SER A 32 2.29 -8.26 -9.08
N VAL A 33 3.06 -7.75 -8.14
CA VAL A 33 4.51 -7.97 -8.06
C VAL A 33 4.97 -8.52 -6.70
N GLY A 34 4.04 -9.14 -5.93
CA GLY A 34 4.37 -9.80 -4.68
C GLY A 34 3.79 -9.17 -3.42
N THR A 35 3.03 -8.08 -3.58
CA THR A 35 2.26 -7.48 -2.50
C THR A 35 0.81 -7.93 -2.53
N VAL A 36 0.18 -8.07 -1.36
CA VAL A 36 -1.25 -8.40 -1.22
C VAL A 36 -1.95 -7.39 -0.30
N HIS A 37 -3.27 -7.30 -0.41
CA HIS A 37 -4.06 -6.43 0.44
C HIS A 37 -4.20 -6.99 1.87
N GLY A 38 -4.16 -6.11 2.88
CA GLY A 38 -4.38 -6.45 4.29
C GLY A 38 -3.10 -6.56 5.10
N LEU A 39 -3.21 -7.25 6.25
CA LEU A 39 -2.06 -7.53 7.11
C LEU A 39 -1.42 -8.85 6.65
N TYR A 40 -0.13 -8.83 6.45
CA TYR A 40 0.65 -10.02 6.10
C TYR A 40 0.82 -10.95 7.29
N THR A 41 0.77 -12.25 7.03
CA THR A 41 1.23 -13.28 7.97
C THR A 41 2.75 -13.53 7.86
N GLY A 42 3.43 -12.87 6.92
CA GLY A 42 4.87 -12.90 6.68
C GLY A 42 5.38 -11.55 6.15
N LYS A 43 6.59 -11.50 5.61
CA LYS A 43 7.12 -10.29 4.95
C LYS A 43 6.60 -10.21 3.52
N ALA A 44 6.08 -9.04 3.12
CA ALA A 44 5.84 -8.73 1.73
C ALA A 44 7.19 -8.73 0.98
N GLN A 45 7.23 -9.36 -0.16
CA GLN A 45 8.45 -9.46 -0.96
C GLN A 45 8.17 -9.01 -2.39
N ILE A 46 8.62 -7.80 -2.73
CA ILE A 46 8.46 -7.27 -4.07
C ILE A 46 9.40 -7.99 -5.03
N GLN A 47 8.87 -8.41 -6.18
CA GLN A 47 9.63 -9.00 -7.29
C GLN A 47 10.26 -7.88 -8.14
N HIS A 48 11.34 -7.26 -7.64
CA HIS A 48 11.98 -6.07 -8.21
C HIS A 48 12.35 -6.22 -9.69
N ALA A 49 12.99 -7.33 -10.07
CA ALA A 49 13.34 -7.59 -11.47
C ALA A 49 12.11 -7.62 -12.39
N ARG A 50 11.00 -8.19 -11.92
CA ARG A 50 9.72 -8.22 -12.62
C ARG A 50 9.11 -6.83 -12.73
N LEU A 51 9.08 -6.08 -11.65
CA LEU A 51 8.58 -4.71 -11.60
C LEU A 51 9.28 -3.83 -12.63
N LYS A 52 10.60 -3.84 -12.61
CA LYS A 52 11.43 -3.08 -13.56
C LYS A 52 11.16 -3.47 -15.01
N ALA A 53 11.11 -4.77 -15.30
CA ALA A 53 10.82 -5.26 -16.65
C ALA A 53 9.43 -4.82 -17.17
N ILE A 54 8.41 -4.84 -16.31
CA ILE A 54 7.06 -4.36 -16.65
C ILE A 54 7.08 -2.85 -16.91
N SER A 55 7.74 -2.07 -16.04
CA SER A 55 7.86 -0.61 -16.20
C SER A 55 8.52 -0.23 -17.52
N GLU A 56 9.64 -0.86 -17.84
CA GLU A 56 10.37 -0.62 -19.11
C GLU A 56 9.55 -1.02 -20.34
N ALA A 57 8.82 -2.14 -20.28
CA ALA A 57 8.07 -2.66 -21.42
C ALA A 57 6.75 -1.90 -21.68
N THR A 58 6.09 -1.42 -20.62
CA THR A 58 4.78 -0.76 -20.78
C THR A 58 4.88 0.74 -20.99
N GLY A 59 5.89 1.39 -20.40
CA GLY A 59 6.09 2.83 -20.48
C GLY A 59 5.00 3.70 -19.80
N VAL A 60 4.03 3.07 -19.10
CA VAL A 60 2.99 3.78 -18.34
C VAL A 60 3.31 3.79 -16.85
N PRO A 61 2.85 4.81 -16.09
CA PRO A 61 3.01 4.84 -14.64
C PRO A 61 2.44 3.59 -13.97
N LEU A 62 3.22 2.98 -13.07
CA LEU A 62 2.78 1.79 -12.33
C LEU A 62 2.26 2.12 -10.94
N VAL A 63 1.28 1.34 -10.50
CA VAL A 63 0.62 1.48 -9.20
C VAL A 63 0.87 0.23 -8.35
N LEU A 64 1.35 0.44 -7.12
CA LEU A 64 1.50 -0.61 -6.12
C LEU A 64 0.31 -0.62 -5.17
N HIS A 65 -0.38 -1.76 -5.08
CA HIS A 65 -1.37 -2.05 -4.05
C HIS A 65 -0.73 -2.89 -2.93
N GLY A 66 -1.35 -2.92 -1.74
CA GLY A 66 -0.88 -3.76 -0.63
C GLY A 66 0.45 -3.31 -0.02
N GLY A 67 0.72 -2.02 0.00
CA GLY A 67 1.97 -1.45 0.53
C GLY A 67 2.16 -1.59 2.05
N THR A 68 1.14 -2.02 2.81
CA THR A 68 1.24 -2.27 4.25
C THR A 68 2.12 -3.50 4.49
N GLY A 69 3.17 -3.38 5.32
CA GLY A 69 4.09 -4.48 5.64
C GLY A 69 5.26 -4.67 4.66
N VAL A 70 5.34 -3.84 3.62
CA VAL A 70 6.55 -3.70 2.79
C VAL A 70 7.58 -2.89 3.57
N SER A 71 8.86 -3.30 3.53
CA SER A 71 9.93 -2.56 4.17
C SER A 71 10.14 -1.20 3.50
N ASP A 72 10.64 -0.22 4.25
CA ASP A 72 10.95 1.11 3.70
C ASP A 72 12.01 1.04 2.59
N GLU A 73 12.96 0.12 2.71
CA GLU A 73 14.00 -0.10 1.71
C GLU A 73 13.40 -0.64 0.40
N ASP A 74 12.59 -1.71 0.48
CA ASP A 74 11.88 -2.27 -0.69
C ASP A 74 10.95 -1.23 -1.34
N MET A 75 10.30 -0.40 -0.52
CA MET A 75 9.41 0.62 -1.03
C MET A 75 10.18 1.71 -1.80
N ARG A 76 11.31 2.20 -1.26
CA ARG A 76 12.19 3.16 -1.98
C ARG A 76 12.71 2.57 -3.28
N LEU A 77 13.14 1.31 -3.25
CA LEU A 77 13.63 0.62 -4.44
C LEU A 77 12.52 0.48 -5.49
N ALA A 78 11.31 0.09 -5.09
CA ALA A 78 10.16 -0.01 -6.00
C ALA A 78 9.83 1.33 -6.69
N VAL A 79 9.93 2.45 -5.96
CA VAL A 79 9.75 3.79 -6.53
C VAL A 79 10.80 4.08 -7.61
N THR A 80 12.07 3.75 -7.37
CA THR A 80 13.13 3.95 -8.37
C THR A 80 13.00 3.01 -9.58
N GLU A 81 12.29 1.90 -9.44
CA GLU A 81 12.08 0.89 -10.49
C GLU A 81 10.80 1.07 -11.31
N GLY A 82 10.00 2.10 -11.02
CA GLY A 82 8.86 2.46 -11.85
C GLY A 82 7.50 2.52 -11.15
N ILE A 83 7.43 2.37 -9.83
CA ILE A 83 6.20 2.66 -9.08
C ILE A 83 6.04 4.18 -8.94
N ASN A 84 4.94 4.69 -9.50
CA ASN A 84 4.60 6.12 -9.48
C ASN A 84 3.47 6.44 -8.49
N LYS A 85 2.72 5.42 -8.04
CA LYS A 85 1.62 5.57 -7.09
C LYS A 85 1.59 4.38 -6.13
N VAL A 86 1.43 4.65 -4.84
CA VAL A 86 1.26 3.61 -3.81
C VAL A 86 -0.08 3.81 -3.11
N ASN A 87 -0.88 2.75 -3.01
CA ASN A 87 -2.11 2.76 -2.25
C ASN A 87 -1.85 2.28 -0.82
N VAL A 88 -1.98 3.20 0.14
CA VAL A 88 -1.85 2.92 1.58
C VAL A 88 -3.22 3.04 2.22
N GLY A 89 -3.76 1.96 2.75
CA GLY A 89 -5.11 1.93 3.35
C GLY A 89 -5.15 1.24 4.71
N THR A 90 -4.74 -0.01 4.76
CA THR A 90 -4.83 -0.86 5.96
C THR A 90 -4.10 -0.25 7.15
N GLU A 91 -2.89 0.25 6.97
CA GLU A 91 -2.08 0.86 8.02
C GLU A 91 -2.78 2.08 8.65
N MET A 92 -3.36 2.96 7.82
CA MET A 92 -4.13 4.12 8.28
C MET A 92 -5.36 3.69 9.09
N ASN A 93 -6.10 2.69 8.60
CA ASN A 93 -7.28 2.18 9.28
C ASN A 93 -6.93 1.56 10.65
N VAL A 94 -5.87 0.77 10.71
CA VAL A 94 -5.38 0.17 11.98
C VAL A 94 -5.02 1.27 12.98
N GLN A 95 -4.22 2.24 12.58
CA GLN A 95 -3.82 3.34 13.46
C GLN A 95 -5.01 4.18 13.95
N TRP A 96 -5.97 4.44 13.07
CA TRP A 96 -7.18 5.17 13.43
C TRP A 96 -8.01 4.40 14.47
N VAL A 97 -8.29 3.12 14.19
CA VAL A 97 -9.12 2.26 15.06
C VAL A 97 -8.45 2.06 16.43
N ASP A 98 -7.16 1.77 16.47
CA ASP A 98 -6.43 1.54 17.71
C ASP A 98 -6.36 2.81 18.56
N ARG A 99 -6.19 3.97 17.92
CA ARG A 99 -6.23 5.24 18.63
C ARG A 99 -7.62 5.56 19.16
N CYS A 100 -8.68 5.29 18.41
CA CYS A 100 -10.05 5.42 18.89
C CYS A 100 -10.27 4.53 20.11
N LYS A 101 -9.96 3.22 20.05
CA LYS A 101 -10.11 2.28 21.16
C LYS A 101 -9.41 2.80 22.42
N SER A 102 -8.12 3.12 22.31
CA SER A 102 -7.33 3.60 23.45
C SER A 102 -7.84 4.91 24.05
N THR A 103 -8.47 5.76 23.25
CA THR A 103 -9.04 7.03 23.69
C THR A 103 -10.39 6.82 24.36
N PHE A 104 -11.23 5.92 23.82
CA PHE A 104 -12.51 5.55 24.45
C PHE A 104 -12.32 4.88 25.80
N GLU A 105 -11.34 3.98 25.94
CA GLU A 105 -11.02 3.31 27.21
C GLU A 105 -10.62 4.30 28.32
N LYS A 106 -9.99 5.43 27.96
CA LYS A 106 -9.54 6.48 28.90
C LYS A 106 -10.56 7.61 29.07
N GLY A 107 -11.59 7.65 28.21
CA GLY A 107 -12.56 8.72 28.17
C GLY A 107 -13.67 8.58 29.20
N LYS A 108 -14.43 9.66 29.37
CA LYS A 108 -15.63 9.71 30.23
C LYS A 108 -16.87 9.76 29.34
N VAL A 109 -18.00 9.26 29.84
CA VAL A 109 -19.26 9.18 29.10
C VAL A 109 -19.75 10.55 28.59
N ASN A 110 -19.41 11.64 29.28
CA ASN A 110 -19.80 13.00 28.88
C ASN A 110 -18.72 13.76 28.12
N ASP A 111 -17.64 13.09 27.69
CA ASP A 111 -16.63 13.70 26.84
C ASP A 111 -17.20 13.99 25.44
N SER A 112 -16.75 15.08 24.83
CA SER A 112 -17.17 15.41 23.47
C SER A 112 -16.57 14.43 22.44
N VAL A 113 -17.32 14.16 21.35
CA VAL A 113 -16.88 13.31 20.24
C VAL A 113 -15.50 13.74 19.70
N ARG A 114 -15.22 15.03 19.66
CA ARG A 114 -13.91 15.57 19.22
C ARG A 114 -12.74 15.04 20.03
N LYS A 115 -12.93 14.83 21.35
CA LYS A 115 -11.89 14.28 22.23
C LYS A 115 -11.44 12.90 21.80
N PHE A 116 -12.31 12.11 21.16
CA PHE A 116 -12.03 10.78 20.67
C PHE A 116 -11.47 10.80 19.23
N LEU A 117 -12.05 11.62 18.36
CA LEU A 117 -11.71 11.61 16.93
C LEU A 117 -10.45 12.39 16.59
N ILE A 118 -10.16 13.50 17.28
CA ILE A 118 -8.96 14.30 16.98
C ILE A 118 -7.66 13.48 17.13
N PRO A 119 -7.43 12.74 18.23
CA PRO A 119 -6.24 11.91 18.35
C PRO A 119 -6.14 10.81 17.29
N ALA A 120 -7.26 10.24 16.87
CA ALA A 120 -7.30 9.24 15.81
C ALA A 120 -6.90 9.83 14.44
N ASN A 121 -7.43 11.01 14.10
CA ASN A 121 -7.05 11.72 12.89
C ASN A 121 -5.58 12.15 12.90
N GLN A 122 -5.06 12.58 14.05
CA GLN A 122 -3.63 12.91 14.20
C GLN A 122 -2.73 11.68 13.98
N ALA A 123 -3.15 10.49 14.42
CA ALA A 123 -2.42 9.25 14.18
C ALA A 123 -2.34 8.92 12.69
N VAL A 124 -3.45 9.06 11.96
CA VAL A 124 -3.46 8.90 10.48
C VAL A 124 -2.58 9.94 9.79
N THR A 125 -2.63 11.19 10.23
CA THR A 125 -1.78 12.26 9.69
C THR A 125 -0.30 11.91 9.84
N ALA A 126 0.11 11.38 11.00
CA ALA A 126 1.49 10.97 11.23
C ALA A 126 1.93 9.88 10.24
N VAL A 127 1.11 8.83 10.04
CA VAL A 127 1.38 7.78 9.04
C VAL A 127 1.52 8.35 7.63
N LEU A 128 0.61 9.24 7.23
CA LEU A 128 0.68 9.86 5.91
C LEU A 128 1.94 10.70 5.72
N MET A 129 2.33 11.49 6.72
CA MET A 129 3.56 12.29 6.66
C MET A 129 4.81 11.40 6.53
N GLU A 130 4.85 10.28 7.27
CA GLU A 130 5.93 9.31 7.20
C GLU A 130 6.03 8.68 5.79
N LYS A 131 4.91 8.20 5.24
CA LYS A 131 4.88 7.64 3.88
C LYS A 131 5.23 8.69 2.81
N MET A 132 4.74 9.91 2.92
CA MET A 132 5.09 10.99 1.99
C MET A 132 6.58 11.34 2.04
N ALA A 133 7.21 11.27 3.21
CA ALA A 133 8.66 11.45 3.33
C ALA A 133 9.46 10.28 2.73
N LEU A 134 8.90 9.06 2.78
CA LEU A 134 9.50 7.86 2.21
C LEU A 134 9.58 7.89 0.68
N PHE A 135 8.58 8.51 0.01
CA PHE A 135 8.44 8.53 -1.45
C PHE A 135 9.07 9.75 -2.14
N LYS A 136 9.90 10.51 -1.42
CA LYS A 136 10.60 11.69 -1.97
C LYS A 136 11.94 11.30 -2.66
#